data_293783ebe81e48de88ff95015a718539
#
_entry.id   293783ebe81e48de88ff95015a718539
#
_cell.length_a   1.000
_cell.length_b   1.000
_cell.length_c   1.000
_cell.angle_alpha   90.00
_cell.angle_beta   90.00
_cell.angle_gamma   90.00
#
_symmetry.space_group_name_H-M   'P 1'
#
loop_
_entity.id
_entity.type
_entity.pdbx_description
1 polymer ?
#
loop_
_entity_poly.entity_id
_entity_poly.type
_entity_poly.pdbx_seq_one_letter_code
_entity_poly.pdbx_strand_id
1 'polypeptide(L)'
;CEVFLLVIPLAAYPLREIFHIGKDRRRGQRGTALVCSAAGYLCGFLWSMLTPCSWLVHILFLSYVISIAALLLLNVGFGLRASGHACSTTAPAFLLTWKLHPLFAIPSVLLIAAVYRSSLKLSRHSLPQLLAGSAVSLLACVISIMVYGVR
;
A
#
# COMPACT_ATOMS: atom_id res chain seq x y z
N CYS A 1 4.14 -8.57 11.53
CA CYS A 1 3.58 -7.84 10.36
C CYS A 1 3.72 -6.32 10.51
N GLU A 2 3.45 -5.76 11.69
CA GLU A 2 3.43 -4.29 11.93
C GLU A 2 4.76 -3.61 11.60
N VAL A 3 5.89 -4.22 11.93
CA VAL A 3 7.23 -3.67 11.64
C VAL A 3 7.39 -3.42 10.14
N PHE A 4 7.01 -4.37 9.29
CA PHE A 4 7.19 -4.27 7.85
C PHE A 4 6.17 -3.35 7.17
N LEU A 5 4.94 -3.32 7.67
CA LEU A 5 3.83 -2.58 7.05
C LEU A 5 3.69 -1.15 7.60
N LEU A 6 4.15 -0.88 8.82
CA LEU A 6 3.99 0.40 9.50
C LEU A 6 5.32 1.06 9.83
N VAL A 7 6.18 0.37 10.60
CA VAL A 7 7.40 1.01 11.14
C VAL A 7 8.38 1.37 10.03
N ILE A 8 8.68 0.45 9.11
CA ILE A 8 9.62 0.71 8.01
C ILE A 8 9.10 1.81 7.06
N PRO A 9 7.85 1.80 6.57
CA PRO A 9 7.33 2.90 5.78
C PRO A 9 7.30 4.24 6.51
N LEU A 10 6.96 4.26 7.80
CA LEU A 10 6.97 5.50 8.60
C LEU A 10 8.37 6.04 8.86
N ALA A 11 9.39 5.18 8.94
CA ALA A 11 10.78 5.57 9.08
C ALA A 11 11.28 6.47 7.91
N ALA A 12 10.59 6.44 6.76
CA ALA A 12 10.90 7.32 5.64
C ALA A 12 10.84 8.82 6.00
N TYR A 13 9.97 9.20 6.94
CA TYR A 13 9.82 10.61 7.35
C TYR A 13 11.05 11.12 8.14
N PRO A 14 11.47 10.50 9.26
CA PRO A 14 12.65 10.91 9.96
C PRO A 14 13.95 10.70 9.15
N LEU A 15 14.07 9.61 8.39
CA LEU A 15 15.23 9.36 7.54
C LEU A 15 15.46 10.50 6.54
N ARG A 16 14.40 10.98 5.91
CA ARG A 16 14.52 12.11 5.00
C ARG A 16 14.99 13.39 5.69
N GLU A 17 14.47 13.70 6.87
CA GLU A 17 14.86 14.90 7.64
C GLU A 17 16.35 14.80 8.05
N ILE A 18 16.81 13.64 8.48
CA ILE A 18 18.20 13.41 8.92
C ILE A 18 19.16 13.49 7.74
N PHE A 19 18.83 12.86 6.62
CA PHE A 19 19.75 12.76 5.46
C PHE A 19 19.54 13.85 4.41
N HIS A 20 18.65 14.82 4.64
CA HIS A 20 18.37 15.95 3.72
C HIS A 20 18.14 15.52 2.26
N ILE A 21 17.44 14.38 2.04
CA ILE A 21 17.24 13.79 0.73
C ILE A 21 16.31 14.66 -0.13
N GLY A 22 16.86 15.17 -1.24
CA GLY A 22 16.13 15.89 -2.30
C GLY A 22 15.94 17.38 -2.05
N LYS A 23 16.16 18.18 -3.11
CA LYS A 23 16.01 19.66 -3.10
C LYS A 23 14.57 20.11 -2.86
N ASP A 24 13.58 19.34 -3.33
CA ASP A 24 12.15 19.63 -3.15
C ASP A 24 11.58 18.73 -2.05
N ARG A 25 11.12 19.36 -0.95
CA ARG A 25 10.62 18.67 0.25
C ARG A 25 9.53 17.66 -0.05
N ARG A 26 8.57 17.99 -0.92
CA ARG A 26 7.44 17.09 -1.24
C ARG A 26 7.85 15.94 -2.16
N ARG A 27 8.71 16.19 -3.15
CA ARG A 27 9.23 15.14 -4.05
C ARG A 27 10.13 14.16 -3.31
N GLY A 28 11.04 14.66 -2.48
CA GLY A 28 11.92 13.84 -1.67
C GLY A 28 11.15 12.91 -0.73
N GLN A 29 10.14 13.45 0.01
CA GLN A 29 9.31 12.64 0.91
C GLN A 29 8.58 11.51 0.20
N ARG A 30 8.02 11.77 -1.00
CA ARG A 30 7.32 10.73 -1.77
C ARG A 30 8.27 9.63 -2.23
N GLY A 31 9.44 10.00 -2.76
CA GLY A 31 10.46 9.03 -3.20
C GLY A 31 10.96 8.16 -2.05
N THR A 32 11.36 8.77 -0.94
CA THR A 32 11.84 8.03 0.24
C THR A 32 10.74 7.12 0.82
N ALA A 33 9.51 7.62 0.94
CA ALA A 33 8.38 6.81 1.40
C ALA A 33 8.13 5.60 0.50
N LEU A 34 8.22 5.78 -0.82
CA LEU A 34 8.02 4.70 -1.81
C LEU A 34 9.12 3.64 -1.69
N VAL A 35 10.38 4.05 -1.56
CA VAL A 35 11.53 3.14 -1.39
C VAL A 35 11.43 2.38 -0.06
N CYS A 36 11.17 3.07 1.05
CA CYS A 36 11.00 2.42 2.36
C CYS A 36 9.82 1.45 2.37
N SER A 37 8.69 1.82 1.74
CA SER A 37 7.55 0.92 1.62
C SER A 37 7.90 -0.31 0.78
N ALA A 38 8.58 -0.15 -0.35
CA ALA A 38 9.01 -1.26 -1.19
C ALA A 38 9.94 -2.21 -0.43
N ALA A 39 10.93 -1.68 0.27
CA ALA A 39 11.84 -2.48 1.11
C ALA A 39 11.07 -3.20 2.22
N GLY A 40 10.19 -2.51 2.94
CA GLY A 40 9.39 -3.10 4.01
C GLY A 40 8.49 -4.24 3.52
N TYR A 41 7.79 -4.04 2.39
CA TYR A 41 6.88 -5.05 1.84
C TYR A 41 7.64 -6.25 1.30
N LEU A 42 8.79 -6.04 0.64
CA LEU A 42 9.64 -7.14 0.15
C LEU A 42 10.24 -7.93 1.30
N CYS A 43 10.80 -7.27 2.31
CA CYS A 43 11.31 -7.93 3.51
C CYS A 43 10.22 -8.69 4.26
N GLY A 44 9.02 -8.11 4.39
CA GLY A 44 7.88 -8.76 5.02
C GLY A 44 7.41 -9.98 4.24
N PHE A 45 7.41 -9.92 2.91
CA PHE A 45 7.08 -11.06 2.06
C PHE A 45 8.10 -12.19 2.23
N LEU A 46 9.41 -11.88 2.15
CA LEU A 46 10.47 -12.87 2.37
C LEU A 46 10.41 -13.48 3.77
N TRP A 47 10.19 -12.65 4.79
CA TRP A 47 9.99 -13.13 6.16
C TRP A 47 8.81 -14.08 6.27
N SER A 48 7.68 -13.77 5.61
CA SER A 48 6.50 -14.63 5.61
C SER A 48 6.76 -15.99 4.95
N MET A 49 7.69 -16.06 3.99
CA MET A 49 8.11 -17.34 3.37
C MET A 49 8.98 -18.20 4.28
N LEU A 50 9.74 -17.57 5.18
CA LEU A 50 10.69 -18.24 6.06
C LEU A 50 10.08 -18.62 7.42
N THR A 51 8.89 -18.12 7.74
CA THR A 51 8.22 -18.37 9.03
C THR A 51 6.86 -19.03 8.82
N PRO A 52 6.41 -19.88 9.78
CA PRO A 52 5.08 -20.48 9.72
C PRO A 52 4.01 -19.40 9.91
N CYS A 53 3.54 -18.82 8.81
CA CYS A 53 2.49 -17.82 8.78
C CYS A 53 1.20 -18.38 8.17
N SER A 54 0.05 -17.76 8.49
CA SER A 54 -1.20 -18.09 7.82
C SER A 54 -1.12 -17.69 6.33
N TRP A 55 -1.78 -18.45 5.46
CA TRP A 55 -1.83 -18.14 4.04
C TRP A 55 -2.37 -16.73 3.73
N LEU A 56 -3.22 -16.18 4.60
CA LEU A 56 -3.71 -14.81 4.49
C LEU A 56 -2.59 -13.77 4.61
N VAL A 57 -1.57 -14.04 5.45
CA VAL A 57 -0.39 -13.18 5.60
C VAL A 57 0.45 -13.19 4.32
N HIS A 58 0.60 -14.36 3.67
CA HIS A 58 1.28 -14.46 2.39
C HIS A 58 0.56 -13.66 1.29
N ILE A 59 -0.77 -13.81 1.20
CA ILE A 59 -1.60 -13.03 0.26
C ILE A 59 -1.44 -11.52 0.52
N LEU A 60 -1.49 -11.09 1.79
CA LEU A 60 -1.35 -9.69 2.17
C LEU A 60 0.00 -9.13 1.70
N PHE A 61 1.11 -9.78 2.06
CA PHE A 61 2.43 -9.29 1.67
C PHE A 61 2.67 -9.35 0.16
N LEU A 62 2.23 -10.42 -0.52
CA LEU A 62 2.34 -10.50 -1.97
C LEU A 62 1.52 -9.39 -2.65
N SER A 63 0.30 -9.11 -2.16
CA SER A 63 -0.52 -8.03 -2.70
C SER A 63 0.15 -6.66 -2.53
N TYR A 64 0.85 -6.42 -1.43
CA TYR A 64 1.62 -5.19 -1.23
C TYR A 64 2.85 -5.10 -2.13
N VAL A 65 3.56 -6.23 -2.35
CA VAL A 65 4.71 -6.26 -3.28
C VAL A 65 4.26 -5.97 -4.72
N ILE A 66 3.18 -6.62 -5.18
CA ILE A 66 2.61 -6.35 -6.51
C ILE A 66 2.13 -4.90 -6.61
N SER A 67 1.44 -4.41 -5.58
CA SER A 67 0.92 -3.05 -5.54
C SER A 67 2.03 -2.00 -5.63
N ILE A 68 3.12 -2.16 -4.89
CA ILE A 68 4.21 -1.19 -4.91
C ILE A 68 4.95 -1.21 -6.25
N ALA A 69 5.13 -2.38 -6.86
CA ALA A 69 5.71 -2.50 -8.19
C ALA A 69 4.84 -1.80 -9.25
N ALA A 70 3.52 -2.02 -9.20
CA ALA A 70 2.58 -1.36 -10.09
C ALA A 70 2.53 0.16 -9.87
N LEU A 71 2.54 0.62 -8.61
CA LEU A 71 2.60 2.05 -8.29
C LEU A 71 3.89 2.70 -8.79
N LEU A 72 5.03 2.02 -8.67
CA LEU A 72 6.30 2.49 -9.21
C LEU A 72 6.21 2.65 -10.73
N LEU A 73 5.71 1.62 -11.41
CA LEU A 73 5.51 1.66 -12.86
C LEU A 73 4.60 2.80 -13.29
N LEU A 74 3.44 2.96 -12.64
CA LEU A 74 2.48 4.02 -12.96
C LEU A 74 3.02 5.42 -12.64
N ASN A 75 3.69 5.60 -11.51
CA ASN A 75 4.12 6.91 -11.05
C ASN A 75 5.42 7.37 -11.69
N VAL A 76 6.38 6.46 -11.89
CA VAL A 76 7.69 6.76 -12.47
C VAL A 76 7.67 6.56 -13.98
N GLY A 77 7.08 5.44 -14.46
CA GLY A 77 7.04 5.11 -15.89
C GLY A 77 6.03 5.96 -16.66
N PHE A 78 4.81 6.09 -16.15
CA PHE A 78 3.72 6.79 -16.87
C PHE A 78 3.38 8.17 -16.28
N GLY A 79 3.97 8.57 -15.15
CA GLY A 79 3.73 9.88 -14.54
C GLY A 79 2.31 10.09 -13.97
N LEU A 80 1.53 9.01 -13.78
CA LEU A 80 0.10 9.07 -13.42
C LEU A 80 -0.17 9.52 -11.98
N ARG A 81 0.82 9.51 -11.09
CA ARG A 81 0.72 9.91 -9.67
C ARG A 81 -0.36 9.18 -8.88
N ALA A 82 -0.56 7.87 -9.16
CA ALA A 82 -1.50 7.05 -8.39
C ALA A 82 -1.21 7.10 -6.89
N SER A 83 -2.29 7.09 -6.07
CA SER A 83 -2.19 7.32 -4.63
C SER A 83 -1.75 6.06 -3.87
N GLY A 84 -0.57 6.14 -3.23
CA GLY A 84 -0.09 5.07 -2.34
C GLY A 84 -0.98 4.88 -1.10
N HIS A 85 -1.55 5.96 -0.54
CA HIS A 85 -2.44 5.86 0.63
C HIS A 85 -3.76 5.15 0.30
N ALA A 86 -4.38 5.47 -0.86
CA ALA A 86 -5.56 4.75 -1.31
C ALA A 86 -5.23 3.28 -1.54
N CYS A 87 -4.10 2.98 -2.17
CA CYS A 87 -3.62 1.63 -2.42
C CYS A 87 -3.42 0.84 -1.12
N SER A 88 -2.64 1.37 -0.17
CA SER A 88 -2.32 0.67 1.09
C SER A 88 -3.53 0.47 2.01
N THR A 89 -4.58 1.28 1.89
CA THR A 89 -5.80 1.16 2.67
C THR A 89 -6.77 0.15 2.05
N THR A 90 -6.83 0.07 0.72
CA THR A 90 -7.82 -0.76 0.01
C THR A 90 -7.51 -2.26 0.14
N ALA A 91 -6.24 -2.68 0.10
CA ALA A 91 -5.87 -4.10 0.21
C ALA A 91 -6.35 -4.74 1.53
N PRO A 92 -5.98 -4.23 2.72
CA PRO A 92 -6.43 -4.83 3.97
C PRO A 92 -7.95 -4.71 4.14
N ALA A 93 -8.56 -3.61 3.71
CA ALA A 93 -10.01 -3.43 3.76
C ALA A 93 -10.76 -4.52 2.97
N PHE A 94 -10.28 -4.81 1.76
CA PHE A 94 -10.82 -5.88 0.93
C PHE A 94 -10.62 -7.26 1.56
N LEU A 95 -9.39 -7.59 2.00
CA LEU A 95 -9.07 -8.90 2.57
C LEU A 95 -9.82 -9.17 3.87
N LEU A 96 -9.96 -8.18 4.75
CA LEU A 96 -10.73 -8.29 5.99
C LEU A 96 -12.20 -8.56 5.72
N THR A 97 -12.80 -7.82 4.80
CA THR A 97 -14.21 -7.99 4.42
C THR A 97 -14.46 -9.33 3.76
N TRP A 98 -13.56 -9.74 2.85
CA TRP A 98 -13.72 -10.99 2.10
C TRP A 98 -13.53 -12.23 2.96
N LYS A 99 -12.55 -12.23 3.87
CA LYS A 99 -12.15 -13.47 4.57
C LYS A 99 -12.62 -13.57 6.01
N LEU A 100 -12.71 -12.46 6.74
CA LEU A 100 -13.11 -12.50 8.15
C LEU A 100 -14.62 -12.43 8.28
N HIS A 101 -15.22 -11.29 7.96
CA HIS A 101 -16.67 -11.15 8.08
C HIS A 101 -17.18 -9.95 7.23
N PRO A 102 -18.34 -10.06 6.56
CA PRO A 102 -18.92 -8.97 5.77
C PRO A 102 -19.15 -7.66 6.55
N LEU A 103 -19.36 -7.72 7.87
CA LEU A 103 -19.49 -6.53 8.72
C LEU A 103 -18.26 -5.62 8.69
N PHE A 104 -17.07 -6.14 8.37
CA PHE A 104 -15.88 -5.33 8.15
C PHE A 104 -15.99 -4.42 6.93
N ALA A 105 -16.97 -4.61 6.06
CA ALA A 105 -17.23 -3.69 4.94
C ALA A 105 -17.55 -2.28 5.43
N ILE A 106 -18.31 -2.13 6.52
CA ILE A 106 -18.70 -0.81 7.04
C ILE A 106 -17.48 0.00 7.46
N PRO A 107 -16.64 -0.44 8.43
CA PRO A 107 -15.46 0.31 8.81
C PRO A 107 -14.45 0.45 7.66
N SER A 108 -14.35 -0.51 6.75
CA SER A 108 -13.49 -0.43 5.58
C SER A 108 -13.90 0.68 4.62
N VAL A 109 -15.18 0.78 4.29
CA VAL A 109 -15.71 1.86 3.44
C VAL A 109 -15.54 3.22 4.11
N LEU A 110 -15.82 3.33 5.40
CA LEU A 110 -15.62 4.58 6.15
C LEU A 110 -14.15 5.01 6.16
N LEU A 111 -13.21 4.07 6.33
CA LEU A 111 -11.79 4.35 6.31
C LEU A 111 -11.33 4.81 4.92
N ILE A 112 -11.73 4.11 3.85
CA ILE A 112 -11.41 4.50 2.47
C ILE A 112 -12.01 5.88 2.18
N ALA A 113 -13.25 6.13 2.55
CA ALA A 113 -13.90 7.43 2.37
C ALA A 113 -13.16 8.55 3.12
N ALA A 114 -12.71 8.29 4.35
CA ALA A 114 -11.90 9.24 5.13
C ALA A 114 -10.56 9.56 4.46
N VAL A 115 -9.86 8.55 3.93
CA VAL A 115 -8.60 8.71 3.17
C VAL A 115 -8.84 9.53 1.91
N TYR A 116 -9.90 9.24 1.15
CA TYR A 116 -10.27 9.97 -0.05
C TYR A 116 -10.60 11.44 0.28
N ARG A 117 -11.50 11.67 1.24
CA ARG A 117 -11.88 13.01 1.68
C ARG A 117 -10.68 13.83 2.15
N SER A 118 -9.82 13.25 2.97
CA SER A 118 -8.60 13.89 3.46
C SER A 118 -7.64 14.25 2.31
N SER A 119 -7.41 13.31 1.39
CA SER A 119 -6.52 13.53 0.24
C SER A 119 -7.03 14.60 -0.71
N LEU A 120 -8.35 14.63 -0.97
CA LEU A 120 -9.00 15.65 -1.80
C LEU A 120 -8.97 17.01 -1.12
N LYS A 121 -9.34 17.09 0.18
CA LYS A 121 -9.35 18.35 0.94
C LYS A 121 -7.98 18.99 1.03
N LEU A 122 -6.92 18.17 1.17
CA LEU A 122 -5.53 18.64 1.20
C LEU A 122 -4.90 18.85 -0.18
N SER A 123 -5.69 18.69 -1.25
CA SER A 123 -5.24 18.81 -2.66
C SER A 123 -3.97 17.99 -2.95
N ARG A 124 -3.84 16.82 -2.28
CA ARG A 124 -2.69 15.91 -2.46
C ARG A 124 -2.82 15.05 -3.71
N HIS A 125 -4.04 14.61 -4.01
CA HIS A 125 -4.40 13.77 -5.14
C HIS A 125 -5.74 14.17 -5.73
N SER A 126 -5.91 13.95 -7.03
CA SER A 126 -7.21 14.03 -7.70
C SER A 126 -7.99 12.72 -7.53
N LEU A 127 -9.29 12.74 -7.74
CA LEU A 127 -10.14 11.56 -7.67
C LEU A 127 -9.65 10.41 -8.56
N PRO A 128 -9.27 10.63 -9.85
CA PRO A 128 -8.71 9.57 -10.69
C PRO A 128 -7.44 8.94 -10.12
N GLN A 129 -6.57 9.72 -9.46
CA GLN A 129 -5.35 9.22 -8.84
C GLN A 129 -5.62 8.33 -7.62
N LEU A 130 -6.67 8.63 -6.86
CA LEU A 130 -7.14 7.82 -5.73
C LEU A 130 -7.77 6.51 -6.24
N LEU A 131 -8.63 6.61 -7.24
CA LEU A 131 -9.26 5.44 -7.88
C LEU A 131 -8.21 4.52 -8.50
N ALA A 132 -7.21 5.07 -9.20
CA ALA A 132 -6.10 4.28 -9.75
C ALA A 132 -5.33 3.54 -8.65
N GLY A 133 -5.04 4.19 -7.50
CA GLY A 133 -4.39 3.54 -6.36
C GLY A 133 -5.22 2.38 -5.80
N SER A 134 -6.53 2.58 -5.62
CA SER A 134 -7.44 1.52 -5.14
C SER A 134 -7.58 0.38 -6.16
N ALA A 135 -7.68 0.69 -7.45
CA ALA A 135 -7.76 -0.33 -8.51
C ALA A 135 -6.50 -1.22 -8.55
N VAL A 136 -5.31 -0.60 -8.47
CA VAL A 136 -4.03 -1.34 -8.36
C VAL A 136 -4.06 -2.30 -7.19
N SER A 137 -4.52 -1.84 -6.03
CA SER A 137 -4.58 -2.65 -4.81
C SER A 137 -5.54 -3.84 -4.95
N LEU A 138 -6.73 -3.62 -5.50
CA LEU A 138 -7.71 -4.70 -5.73
C LEU A 138 -7.19 -5.73 -6.72
N LEU A 139 -6.60 -5.30 -7.84
CA LEU A 139 -5.99 -6.20 -8.82
C LEU A 139 -4.86 -7.02 -8.20
N ALA A 140 -4.00 -6.39 -7.40
CA ALA A 140 -2.93 -7.08 -6.68
C ALA A 140 -3.47 -8.13 -5.71
N CYS A 141 -4.56 -7.83 -4.97
CA CYS A 141 -5.22 -8.80 -4.10
C CYS A 141 -5.78 -9.98 -4.89
N VAL A 142 -6.47 -9.74 -6.01
CA VAL A 142 -7.01 -10.81 -6.86
C VAL A 142 -5.88 -11.70 -7.38
N ILE A 143 -4.80 -11.12 -7.91
CA ILE A 143 -3.63 -11.88 -8.39
C ILE A 143 -3.03 -12.71 -7.25
N SER A 144 -2.86 -12.13 -6.06
CA SER A 144 -2.29 -12.83 -4.91
C SER A 144 -3.17 -14.00 -4.44
N ILE A 145 -4.49 -13.83 -4.48
CA ILE A 145 -5.45 -14.89 -4.18
C ILE A 145 -5.36 -16.00 -5.22
N MET A 146 -5.23 -15.67 -6.51
CA MET A 146 -5.07 -16.66 -7.57
C MET A 146 -3.76 -17.47 -7.43
N VAL A 147 -2.67 -16.82 -7.02
CA VAL A 147 -1.36 -17.46 -6.81
C VAL A 147 -1.39 -18.44 -5.63
N TYR A 148 -1.95 -18.04 -4.50
CA TYR A 148 -1.98 -18.89 -3.30
C TYR A 148 -3.20 -19.82 -3.23
N GLY A 149 -4.18 -19.62 -4.10
CA GLY A 149 -5.43 -20.36 -4.07
C GLY A 149 -6.36 -19.95 -2.93
N VAL A 150 -7.61 -20.37 -3.04
CA VAL A 150 -8.59 -20.27 -1.95
C VAL A 150 -8.48 -21.54 -1.13
N ARG A 151 -7.78 -21.49 -0.02
CA ARG A 151 -7.70 -22.60 0.95
C ARG A 151 -8.66 -22.36 2.12
#